data_4389314853abff06f76ee271cb33a931
#
_entry.id   4389314853abff06f76ee271cb33a931
#
_cell.length_a   1.000
_cell.length_b   1.000
_cell.length_c   1.000
_cell.angle_alpha   90.00
_cell.angle_beta   90.00
_cell.angle_gamma   90.00
#
_symmetry.space_group_name_H-M   'P 1'
#
loop_
_entity.id
_entity.type
_entity.pdbx_description
1 polymer ?
#
loop_
_entity_poly.entity_id
_entity_poly.type
_entity_poly.pdbx_seq_one_letter_code
_entity_poly.pdbx_strand_id
1 'polypeptide(L)'
;MSIPQVNAFYIGALIALYERAIGFYGSLVNNNAYDQPGVEAGKKAASKLLELQKQVRAQLSHKGKIAEQITGSVDGDPEQVFHLLHLASNDARINVGTGDEPADNRFSLRHSK
;
A
#
# COMPACT_ATOMS: atom_id res chain seq x y z
N MET A 1 8.94 22.21 20.01
CA MET A 1 7.61 22.78 19.78
C MET A 1 6.61 21.94 20.57
N SER A 2 5.77 22.57 21.38
CA SER A 2 4.74 21.85 22.17
C SER A 2 3.37 22.42 21.79
N ILE A 3 2.36 21.55 21.72
CA ILE A 3 0.95 21.93 21.50
C ILE A 3 0.16 21.63 22.77
N PRO A 4 -0.72 22.55 23.20
CA PRO A 4 -1.44 22.41 24.47
C PRO A 4 -2.44 21.22 24.47
N GLN A 5 -3.01 20.91 23.32
CA GLN A 5 -4.02 19.87 23.17
C GLN A 5 -4.01 19.32 21.74
N VAL A 6 -4.20 18.01 21.59
CA VAL A 6 -4.35 17.36 20.29
C VAL A 6 -5.82 17.43 19.87
N ASN A 7 -6.13 18.34 18.94
CA ASN A 7 -7.46 18.49 18.33
C ASN A 7 -7.31 18.93 16.86
N ALA A 8 -8.42 18.98 16.12
CA ALA A 8 -8.42 19.32 14.70
C ALA A 8 -7.81 20.69 14.41
N PHE A 9 -8.01 21.69 15.29
CA PHE A 9 -7.45 23.02 15.12
C PHE A 9 -5.91 23.00 15.16
N TYR A 10 -5.32 22.38 16.19
CA TYR A 10 -3.86 22.33 16.32
C TYR A 10 -3.20 21.46 15.26
N ILE A 11 -3.88 20.38 14.83
CA ILE A 11 -3.40 19.55 13.71
C ILE A 11 -3.43 20.37 12.42
N GLY A 12 -4.51 21.08 12.13
CA GLY A 12 -4.61 21.95 10.97
C GLY A 12 -3.56 23.08 10.97
N ALA A 13 -3.34 23.71 12.12
CA ALA A 13 -2.31 24.72 12.29
C ALA A 13 -0.88 24.15 12.05
N LEU A 14 -0.62 22.93 12.50
CA LEU A 14 0.66 22.25 12.28
C LEU A 14 0.88 21.95 10.80
N ILE A 15 -0.14 21.44 10.10
CA ILE A 15 -0.08 21.18 8.65
C ILE A 15 0.22 22.49 7.91
N ALA A 16 -0.52 23.56 8.19
CA ALA A 16 -0.32 24.86 7.56
C ALA A 16 1.08 25.43 7.81
N LEU A 17 1.63 25.22 9.01
CA LEU A 17 2.99 25.64 9.35
C LEU A 17 4.02 24.90 8.47
N TYR A 18 3.91 23.59 8.34
CA TYR A 18 4.83 22.81 7.50
C TYR A 18 4.69 23.13 6.02
N GLU A 19 3.49 23.31 5.50
CA GLU A 19 3.26 23.75 4.12
C GLU A 19 3.95 25.10 3.84
N ARG A 20 3.82 26.07 4.76
CA ARG A 20 4.49 27.36 4.66
C ARG A 20 6.00 27.22 4.73
N ALA A 21 6.52 26.41 5.65
CA ALA A 21 7.95 26.18 5.79
C ALA A 21 8.56 25.58 4.52
N ILE A 22 7.89 24.60 3.90
CA ILE A 22 8.33 24.00 2.64
C ILE A 22 8.29 25.00 1.50
N GLY A 23 7.23 25.84 1.41
CA GLY A 23 7.13 26.89 0.40
C GLY A 23 8.27 27.91 0.52
N PHE A 24 8.59 28.38 1.72
CA PHE A 24 9.72 29.29 1.95
C PHE A 24 11.06 28.63 1.66
N TYR A 25 11.25 27.40 2.08
CA TYR A 25 12.47 26.65 1.79
C TYR A 25 12.67 26.50 0.27
N GLY A 26 11.62 26.10 -0.46
CA GLY A 26 11.65 26.01 -1.92
C GLY A 26 12.08 27.34 -2.56
N SER A 27 11.52 28.46 -2.09
CA SER A 27 11.91 29.80 -2.58
C SER A 27 13.37 30.14 -2.28
N LEU A 28 13.87 29.78 -1.10
CA LEU A 28 15.28 30.04 -0.71
C LEU A 28 16.27 29.25 -1.55
N VAL A 29 15.94 28.01 -1.94
CA VAL A 29 16.81 27.17 -2.79
C VAL A 29 16.51 27.31 -4.28
N ASN A 30 15.71 28.31 -4.66
CA ASN A 30 15.28 28.57 -6.04
C ASN A 30 14.66 27.34 -6.72
N ASN A 31 13.86 26.58 -5.97
CA ASN A 31 13.13 25.43 -6.44
C ASN A 31 11.63 25.67 -6.31
N ASN A 32 10.86 25.21 -7.31
CA ASN A 32 9.40 25.27 -7.24
C ASN A 32 8.88 24.16 -6.30
N ALA A 33 8.49 24.52 -5.08
CA ALA A 33 7.98 23.57 -4.09
C ALA A 33 6.67 22.88 -4.53
N TYR A 34 5.98 23.44 -5.52
CA TYR A 34 4.71 22.89 -6.05
C TYR A 34 4.90 21.97 -7.25
N ASP A 35 6.10 21.96 -7.84
CA ASP A 35 6.45 21.05 -8.94
C ASP A 35 7.29 19.89 -8.39
N GLN A 36 6.62 18.76 -8.18
CA GLN A 36 7.23 17.57 -7.58
C GLN A 36 7.24 16.41 -8.60
N PRO A 37 8.25 16.32 -9.48
CA PRO A 37 8.34 15.23 -10.46
C PRO A 37 8.29 13.82 -9.84
N GLY A 38 8.80 13.68 -8.61
CA GLY A 38 8.76 12.43 -7.85
C GLY A 38 7.34 11.98 -7.48
N VAL A 39 6.38 12.91 -7.35
CA VAL A 39 4.99 12.56 -7.03
C VAL A 39 4.32 11.85 -8.20
N GLU A 40 4.60 12.23 -9.44
CA GLU A 40 4.06 11.56 -10.62
C GLU A 40 4.61 10.14 -10.77
N ALA A 41 5.89 9.94 -10.50
CA ALA A 41 6.48 8.59 -10.47
C ALA A 41 5.84 7.72 -9.39
N GLY A 42 5.62 8.28 -8.19
CA GLY A 42 4.93 7.61 -7.09
C GLY A 42 3.48 7.25 -7.42
N LYS A 43 2.72 8.16 -8.04
CA LYS A 43 1.34 7.88 -8.48
C LYS A 43 1.28 6.75 -9.51
N LYS A 44 2.18 6.75 -10.50
CA LYS A 44 2.26 5.69 -11.51
C LYS A 44 2.60 4.33 -10.89
N ALA A 45 3.56 4.30 -9.95
CA ALA A 45 3.91 3.09 -9.23
C ALA A 45 2.73 2.58 -8.39
N ALA A 46 2.06 3.47 -7.64
CA ALA A 46 0.88 3.12 -6.86
C ALA A 46 -0.28 2.59 -7.73
N SER A 47 -0.53 3.19 -8.89
CA SER A 47 -1.57 2.73 -9.82
C SER A 47 -1.30 1.32 -10.34
N LYS A 48 -0.04 1.01 -10.69
CA LYS A 48 0.36 -0.34 -11.10
C LYS A 48 0.17 -1.36 -9.98
N LEU A 49 0.55 -1.00 -8.76
CA LEU A 49 0.39 -1.87 -7.60
C LEU A 49 -1.09 -2.14 -7.27
N LEU A 50 -1.95 -1.12 -7.38
CA LEU A 50 -3.40 -1.28 -7.18
C LEU A 50 -4.03 -2.18 -8.25
N GLU A 51 -3.57 -2.09 -9.49
CA GLU A 51 -4.05 -2.98 -10.56
C GLU A 51 -3.60 -4.42 -10.33
N LEU A 52 -2.33 -4.63 -9.97
CA LEU A 52 -1.83 -5.95 -9.57
C LEU A 52 -2.61 -6.51 -8.38
N GLN A 53 -2.93 -5.69 -7.38
CA GLN A 53 -3.74 -6.10 -6.22
C GLN A 53 -5.13 -6.60 -6.65
N LYS A 54 -5.79 -5.95 -7.62
CA LYS A 54 -7.07 -6.41 -8.15
C LYS A 54 -6.93 -7.76 -8.84
N GLN A 55 -5.89 -7.93 -9.66
CA GLN A 55 -5.61 -9.19 -10.36
C GLN A 55 -5.36 -10.32 -9.35
N VAL A 56 -4.50 -10.08 -8.34
CA VAL A 56 -4.22 -11.06 -7.28
C VAL A 56 -5.49 -11.45 -6.53
N ARG A 57 -6.33 -10.48 -6.15
CA ARG A 57 -7.60 -10.76 -5.47
C ARG A 57 -8.56 -11.56 -6.34
N ALA A 58 -8.60 -11.33 -7.65
CA ALA A 58 -9.43 -12.09 -8.58
C ALA A 58 -9.00 -13.56 -8.73
N GLN A 59 -7.72 -13.88 -8.46
CA GLN A 59 -7.20 -15.25 -8.47
C GLN A 59 -7.48 -16.03 -7.18
N LEU A 60 -7.90 -15.37 -6.10
CA LEU A 60 -8.26 -16.03 -4.86
C LEU A 60 -9.55 -16.83 -5.04
N SER A 61 -9.55 -18.06 -4.56
CA SER A 61 -10.68 -18.98 -4.57
C SER A 61 -10.80 -19.65 -3.19
N HIS A 62 -11.81 -20.48 -3.01
CA HIS A 62 -11.96 -21.27 -1.80
C HIS A 62 -10.90 -22.39 -1.67
N LYS A 63 -10.22 -22.72 -2.77
CA LYS A 63 -9.04 -23.62 -2.75
C LYS A 63 -7.80 -22.76 -2.45
N GLY A 64 -7.10 -23.10 -1.37
CA GLY A 64 -5.87 -22.40 -0.97
C GLY A 64 -4.80 -22.50 -2.05
N LYS A 65 -4.25 -21.37 -2.47
CA LYS A 65 -3.13 -21.25 -3.42
C LYS A 65 -1.95 -20.61 -2.73
N ILE A 66 -0.74 -21.02 -3.08
CA ILE A 66 0.50 -20.33 -2.69
C ILE A 66 0.76 -19.12 -3.62
N ALA A 67 1.60 -18.20 -3.16
CA ALA A 67 1.90 -16.97 -3.91
C ALA A 67 2.45 -17.27 -5.31
N GLU A 68 3.34 -18.25 -5.44
CA GLU A 68 3.94 -18.66 -6.71
C GLU A 68 2.90 -19.12 -7.75
N GLN A 69 1.88 -19.87 -7.31
CA GLN A 69 0.79 -20.31 -8.20
C GLN A 69 -0.06 -19.15 -8.71
N ILE A 70 -0.23 -18.10 -7.89
CA ILE A 70 -0.96 -16.89 -8.29
C ILE A 70 -0.11 -16.05 -9.22
N THR A 71 1.19 -15.94 -8.96
CA THR A 71 2.14 -15.21 -9.82
C THR A 71 2.13 -15.74 -11.26
N GLY A 72 2.01 -17.03 -11.47
CA GLY A 72 1.91 -17.61 -12.82
C GLY A 72 0.67 -17.15 -13.61
N SER A 73 -0.30 -16.49 -12.98
CA SER A 73 -1.56 -16.04 -13.57
C SER A 73 -1.71 -14.52 -13.61
N VAL A 74 -0.75 -13.77 -13.09
CA VAL A 74 -0.77 -12.30 -13.02
C VAL A 74 0.57 -11.75 -13.53
N ASP A 75 0.55 -10.50 -14.01
CA ASP A 75 1.76 -9.81 -14.45
C ASP A 75 2.44 -9.11 -13.27
N GLY A 76 3.08 -9.89 -12.41
CA GLY A 76 3.72 -9.41 -11.20
C GLY A 76 4.92 -10.25 -10.76
N ASP A 77 5.80 -9.65 -10.00
CA ASP A 77 6.92 -10.33 -9.34
C ASP A 77 6.41 -11.20 -8.17
N PRO A 78 6.95 -12.43 -7.95
CA PRO A 78 6.53 -13.30 -6.86
C PRO A 78 6.56 -12.65 -5.48
N GLU A 79 7.57 -11.84 -5.20
CA GLU A 79 7.72 -11.13 -3.94
C GLU A 79 6.61 -10.08 -3.75
N GLN A 80 6.29 -9.31 -4.80
CA GLN A 80 5.19 -8.35 -4.78
C GLN A 80 3.84 -9.04 -4.57
N VAL A 81 3.60 -10.16 -5.24
CA VAL A 81 2.37 -10.96 -5.08
C VAL A 81 2.26 -11.49 -3.66
N PHE A 82 3.35 -12.00 -3.09
CA PHE A 82 3.39 -12.47 -1.71
C PHE A 82 3.04 -11.35 -0.72
N HIS A 83 3.64 -10.17 -0.84
CA HIS A 83 3.32 -9.02 0.02
C HIS A 83 1.88 -8.54 -0.14
N LEU A 84 1.34 -8.53 -1.36
CA LEU A 84 -0.05 -8.17 -1.61
C LEU A 84 -1.02 -9.18 -0.99
N LEU A 85 -0.71 -10.48 -0.99
CA LEU A 85 -1.50 -11.51 -0.33
C LEU A 85 -1.46 -11.36 1.20
N HIS A 86 -0.29 -11.05 1.77
CA HIS A 86 -0.18 -10.74 3.19
C HIS A 86 -0.96 -9.50 3.60
N LEU A 87 -0.93 -8.42 2.81
CA LEU A 87 -1.78 -7.26 3.04
C LEU A 87 -3.27 -7.60 2.92
N ALA A 88 -3.63 -8.43 1.93
CA ALA A 88 -4.99 -8.89 1.73
C ALA A 88 -5.49 -9.79 2.87
N SER A 89 -4.60 -10.49 3.57
CA SER A 89 -4.95 -11.37 4.70
C SER A 89 -5.51 -10.62 5.92
N ASN A 90 -5.33 -9.30 5.99
CA ASN A 90 -6.00 -8.45 6.97
C ASN A 90 -7.51 -8.32 6.70
N ASP A 91 -7.98 -8.68 5.49
CA ASP A 91 -9.41 -8.77 5.18
C ASP A 91 -10.00 -10.05 5.81
N ALA A 92 -11.03 -9.89 6.64
CA ALA A 92 -11.70 -11.00 7.32
C ALA A 92 -12.26 -12.07 6.38
N ARG A 93 -12.36 -11.78 5.08
CA ARG A 93 -12.82 -12.71 4.03
C ARG A 93 -11.72 -13.63 3.51
N ILE A 94 -10.48 -13.43 3.92
CA ILE A 94 -9.34 -14.22 3.46
C ILE A 94 -8.80 -15.06 4.61
N ASN A 95 -8.61 -16.33 4.35
CA ASN A 95 -7.93 -17.26 5.24
C ASN A 95 -6.49 -17.45 4.79
N VAL A 96 -5.58 -17.53 5.74
CA VAL A 96 -4.19 -17.90 5.53
C VAL A 96 -3.92 -19.21 6.26
N GLY A 97 -3.58 -20.24 5.49
CA GLY A 97 -3.03 -21.48 6.01
C GLY A 97 -1.51 -21.37 6.07
N THR A 98 -0.93 -21.50 7.25
CA THR A 98 0.53 -21.44 7.44
C THR A 98 1.19 -22.71 6.95
N GLY A 99 2.25 -22.60 6.14
CA GLY A 99 3.15 -23.68 5.74
C GLY A 99 4.40 -23.73 6.64
N ASP A 100 5.32 -24.62 6.31
CA ASP A 100 6.60 -24.76 7.05
C ASP A 100 7.50 -23.53 6.82
N GLU A 101 7.44 -22.95 5.62
CA GLU A 101 8.11 -21.69 5.29
C GLU A 101 7.06 -20.62 4.87
N PRO A 102 7.38 -19.32 4.98
CA PRO A 102 6.47 -18.25 4.56
C PRO A 102 5.98 -18.37 3.11
N ALA A 103 6.81 -18.92 2.21
CA ALA A 103 6.47 -19.12 0.80
C ALA A 103 5.38 -20.21 0.61
N ASP A 104 5.26 -21.14 1.55
CA ASP A 104 4.28 -22.23 1.52
C ASP A 104 2.90 -21.83 2.07
N ASN A 105 2.77 -20.58 2.54
CA ASN A 105 1.50 -20.07 3.03
C ASN A 105 0.45 -20.12 1.92
N ARG A 106 -0.73 -20.64 2.28
CA ARG A 106 -1.86 -20.80 1.36
C ARG A 106 -2.93 -19.76 1.65
N PHE A 107 -3.32 -19.03 0.63
CA PHE A 107 -4.33 -17.98 0.70
C PHE A 107 -5.62 -18.44 0.03
N SER A 108 -6.75 -18.30 0.71
CA SER A 108 -8.07 -18.72 0.21
C SER A 108 -9.16 -17.76 0.66
N LEU A 109 -10.28 -17.75 -0.06
CA LEU A 109 -11.48 -17.05 0.39
C LEU A 109 -12.16 -17.86 1.52
N ARG A 110 -12.58 -17.16 2.56
CA ARG A 110 -13.40 -17.75 3.61
C ARG A 110 -14.81 -18.04 3.07
N HIS A 111 -15.36 -19.21 3.40
CA HIS A 111 -16.77 -19.46 3.13
C HIS A 111 -17.63 -18.48 3.93
N SER A 112 -18.46 -17.71 3.25
CA SER A 112 -19.55 -16.97 3.88
C SER A 112 -20.54 -18.00 4.44
N LYS A 113 -20.73 -17.99 5.76
CA LYS A 113 -21.86 -18.70 6.37
C LYS A 113 -23.13 -17.94 6.09
#